data_85b570f59a0427addf03e80e590653fc
#
_entry.id   85b570f59a0427addf03e80e590653fc
#
_cell.length_a   1.000
_cell.length_b   1.000
_cell.length_c   1.000
_cell.angle_alpha   90.00
_cell.angle_beta   90.00
_cell.angle_gamma   90.00
#
_symmetry.space_group_name_H-M   'P 1'
#
loop_
_entity.id
_entity.type
_entity.pdbx_description
1 polymer ?
#
loop_
_entity_poly.entity_id
_entity_poly.type
_entity_poly.pdbx_seq_one_letter_code
_entity_poly.pdbx_strand_id
1 'polypeptide(L)'
;MTKSHLPHLTAFLLSLLLMLTAVMTPLSADDTAAPVFADVKESDWFYSGVYGIVKTGLMIGISDTTFSPTAYITTAECITLLARVHAHLTDSTAVLAGAPDTNPWYQKYINYCSAHSLLGADIQMMITDFISMPMSRAQLLGLFSALPDQVWMEINTVDAGAIPDVPVGAAYESAIYRAYRCGITVGIDANGTFNPDQPISRAEVAALITRIVDPTVRQSVTLTTPKIKLYAADGTTVAVTREEKDAYIALGWRDTAYPAKFDAEYVLNEMPLTPTKTGYTTLDNMIDALFAKILTDDMTTYEKVSAVYDYLVRTSTYGRSPVSGKYRPIYKKSPYADPAPGLKTPLRSKLSGYSGYDYFYIALNDHELESYAIMYASEMLDSKTGWCDHYSSAFAVMMRRIGLPAIPLYVDSLAGNTYAPHMTSMMTVGGVDCYFDPQIEAVLVGKTGKNEHKRFCRPMAEMSAEYHVMGDDIAINRALFGTFVYDAEKMEKILKDEGN
;
A
#
# COMPACT_ATOMS: atom_id res chain seq x y z
N MET A 1 13.16 -53.79 -31.63
CA MET A 1 11.88 -53.70 -32.40
C MET A 1 11.11 -52.52 -31.90
N THR A 2 11.29 -51.40 -32.54
CA THR A 2 10.67 -50.13 -32.27
C THR A 2 9.30 -50.06 -32.94
N LYS A 3 8.24 -49.69 -32.24
CA LYS A 3 7.00 -49.22 -32.86
C LYS A 3 6.65 -47.83 -32.32
N SER A 4 6.74 -46.88 -33.23
CA SER A 4 6.31 -45.51 -33.14
C SER A 4 4.80 -45.37 -32.92
N HIS A 5 4.43 -44.56 -31.94
CA HIS A 5 3.06 -44.05 -31.81
C HIS A 5 3.05 -42.54 -32.00
N LEU A 6 2.85 -42.14 -33.24
CA LEU A 6 2.54 -40.76 -33.58
C LEU A 6 1.53 -40.78 -34.75
N PRO A 7 0.21 -40.74 -34.50
CA PRO A 7 -0.65 -40.04 -35.41
C PRO A 7 -1.87 -39.32 -34.78
N HIS A 8 -1.91 -39.04 -33.48
CA HIS A 8 -3.08 -38.37 -32.89
C HIS A 8 -2.96 -36.88 -32.62
N LEU A 9 -1.75 -36.29 -32.74
CA LEU A 9 -1.55 -34.87 -32.48
C LEU A 9 -1.82 -33.98 -33.71
N THR A 10 -1.69 -34.53 -34.90
CA THR A 10 -1.90 -33.78 -36.18
C THR A 10 -3.39 -33.64 -36.54
N ALA A 11 -4.24 -34.54 -36.08
CA ALA A 11 -5.67 -34.45 -36.33
C ALA A 11 -6.38 -33.40 -35.46
N PHE A 12 -5.85 -33.12 -34.27
CA PHE A 12 -6.44 -32.13 -33.35
C PHE A 12 -6.09 -30.69 -33.73
N LEU A 13 -4.94 -30.45 -34.33
CA LEU A 13 -4.55 -29.14 -34.81
C LEU A 13 -5.23 -28.74 -36.14
N LEU A 14 -5.62 -29.73 -36.95
CA LEU A 14 -6.36 -29.46 -38.21
C LEU A 14 -7.85 -29.20 -37.98
N SER A 15 -8.43 -29.73 -36.88
CA SER A 15 -9.85 -29.44 -36.56
C SER A 15 -10.03 -28.08 -35.86
N LEU A 16 -8.99 -27.55 -35.20
CA LEU A 16 -9.04 -26.21 -34.61
C LEU A 16 -8.85 -25.10 -35.64
N LEU A 17 -8.19 -25.40 -36.78
CA LEU A 17 -8.01 -24.42 -37.88
C LEU A 17 -9.23 -24.31 -38.82
N LEU A 18 -10.13 -25.28 -38.76
CA LEU A 18 -11.32 -25.30 -39.63
C LEU A 18 -12.58 -24.71 -38.95
N MET A 19 -12.54 -24.38 -37.68
CA MET A 19 -13.63 -23.67 -36.99
C MET A 19 -13.47 -22.15 -36.93
N LEU A 20 -12.41 -21.58 -37.47
CA LEU A 20 -12.18 -20.12 -37.51
C LEU A 20 -12.57 -19.49 -38.88
N THR A 21 -13.28 -20.25 -39.73
CA THR A 21 -13.90 -19.68 -40.92
C THR A 21 -15.41 -19.68 -40.79
N ALA A 22 -15.93 -19.19 -39.66
CA ALA A 22 -17.34 -18.80 -39.61
C ALA A 22 -17.47 -17.43 -40.29
N VAL A 23 -17.87 -17.52 -41.54
CA VAL A 23 -18.56 -16.57 -42.35
C VAL A 23 -18.84 -15.22 -41.66
N MET A 24 -17.93 -14.27 -41.84
CA MET A 24 -18.31 -12.87 -41.81
C MET A 24 -19.19 -12.63 -43.05
N THR A 25 -20.48 -12.68 -42.90
CA THR A 25 -21.38 -12.00 -43.87
C THR A 25 -21.01 -10.53 -43.78
N PRO A 26 -20.61 -9.89 -44.87
CA PRO A 26 -20.48 -8.45 -44.87
C PRO A 26 -21.86 -7.88 -44.58
N LEU A 27 -22.01 -7.20 -43.44
CA LEU A 27 -23.09 -6.29 -43.20
C LEU A 27 -23.03 -5.30 -44.36
N SER A 28 -24.07 -5.25 -45.21
CA SER A 28 -24.18 -4.27 -46.28
C SER A 28 -24.00 -2.88 -45.68
N ALA A 29 -22.81 -2.34 -45.79
CA ALA A 29 -22.59 -0.94 -45.58
C ALA A 29 -23.34 -0.24 -46.70
N ASP A 30 -24.34 0.52 -46.31
CA ASP A 30 -24.93 1.55 -47.17
C ASP A 30 -23.72 2.46 -47.54
N ASP A 31 -23.43 2.51 -48.83
CA ASP A 31 -22.23 3.13 -49.40
C ASP A 31 -22.39 4.66 -49.44
N THR A 32 -22.79 5.27 -48.31
CA THR A 32 -22.70 6.71 -48.13
C THR A 32 -21.26 7.01 -47.77
N ALA A 33 -20.54 7.63 -48.72
CA ALA A 33 -19.17 8.07 -48.50
C ALA A 33 -19.06 8.82 -47.17
N ALA A 34 -18.06 8.44 -46.32
CA ALA A 34 -17.83 9.11 -45.04
C ALA A 34 -17.73 10.64 -45.28
N PRO A 35 -18.35 11.48 -44.43
CA PRO A 35 -18.29 12.92 -44.61
C PRO A 35 -16.85 13.39 -44.67
N VAL A 36 -16.53 14.25 -45.65
CA VAL A 36 -15.19 14.85 -45.77
C VAL A 36 -15.21 16.20 -45.07
N PHE A 37 -14.54 16.28 -43.91
CA PHE A 37 -14.44 17.53 -43.17
C PHE A 37 -13.30 18.40 -43.69
N ALA A 38 -13.61 19.65 -44.03
CA ALA A 38 -12.64 20.61 -44.57
C ALA A 38 -11.54 20.99 -43.55
N ASP A 39 -11.83 20.82 -42.27
CA ASP A 39 -10.97 21.14 -41.11
C ASP A 39 -10.27 19.91 -40.49
N VAL A 40 -10.28 18.74 -41.19
CA VAL A 40 -9.61 17.51 -40.79
C VAL A 40 -8.78 16.98 -41.96
N LYS A 41 -7.45 17.12 -41.89
CA LYS A 41 -6.51 16.72 -42.94
C LYS A 41 -5.88 15.38 -42.60
N GLU A 42 -5.46 14.60 -43.60
CA GLU A 42 -4.75 13.33 -43.43
C GLU A 42 -3.43 13.48 -42.61
N SER A 43 -2.82 14.67 -42.65
CA SER A 43 -1.61 14.98 -41.88
C SER A 43 -1.87 15.23 -40.39
N ASP A 44 -3.12 15.40 -40.00
CA ASP A 44 -3.45 15.72 -38.60
C ASP A 44 -3.35 14.46 -37.73
N TRP A 45 -2.75 14.59 -36.55
CA TRP A 45 -2.56 13.47 -35.60
C TRP A 45 -3.87 12.81 -35.18
N PHE A 46 -4.97 13.54 -35.24
CA PHE A 46 -6.31 13.07 -34.90
C PHE A 46 -7.12 12.52 -36.06
N TYR A 47 -6.59 12.55 -37.29
CA TYR A 47 -7.30 12.14 -38.50
C TYR A 47 -7.97 10.77 -38.40
N SER A 48 -7.17 9.76 -38.02
CA SER A 48 -7.66 8.39 -37.89
C SER A 48 -8.68 8.23 -36.77
N GLY A 49 -8.51 8.96 -35.67
CA GLY A 49 -9.45 8.99 -34.54
C GLY A 49 -10.78 9.61 -34.92
N VAL A 50 -10.75 10.75 -35.63
CA VAL A 50 -11.99 11.42 -36.10
C VAL A 50 -12.76 10.54 -37.08
N TYR A 51 -12.12 10.06 -38.15
CA TYR A 51 -12.82 9.24 -39.13
C TYR A 51 -13.20 7.85 -38.58
N GLY A 52 -12.43 7.31 -37.65
CA GLY A 52 -12.76 6.08 -36.92
C GLY A 52 -14.09 6.20 -36.16
N ILE A 53 -14.24 7.26 -35.36
CA ILE A 53 -15.44 7.44 -34.53
C ILE A 53 -16.64 7.91 -35.34
N VAL A 54 -16.44 8.73 -36.38
CA VAL A 54 -17.52 9.20 -37.25
C VAL A 54 -18.14 8.04 -38.05
N LYS A 55 -17.32 7.10 -38.51
CA LYS A 55 -17.78 5.88 -39.18
C LYS A 55 -18.72 5.03 -38.32
N THR A 56 -18.55 5.05 -37.00
CA THR A 56 -19.45 4.34 -36.08
C THR A 56 -20.75 5.09 -35.78
N GLY A 57 -20.88 6.35 -36.19
CA GLY A 57 -22.00 7.22 -35.86
C GLY A 57 -22.04 7.69 -34.40
N LEU A 58 -21.05 7.33 -33.58
CA LEU A 58 -20.99 7.72 -32.15
C LEU A 58 -20.73 9.21 -32.01
N MET A 59 -19.89 9.77 -32.86
CA MET A 59 -19.63 11.20 -32.93
C MET A 59 -19.83 11.70 -34.37
N ILE A 60 -20.34 12.92 -34.54
CA ILE A 60 -20.60 13.54 -35.85
C ILE A 60 -19.92 14.90 -35.92
N GLY A 61 -19.84 15.46 -37.15
CA GLY A 61 -19.45 16.85 -37.36
C GLY A 61 -20.45 17.84 -36.74
N ILE A 62 -20.02 19.08 -36.60
CA ILE A 62 -20.94 20.19 -36.28
C ILE A 62 -21.76 20.64 -37.50
N SER A 63 -21.31 20.24 -38.69
CA SER A 63 -22.01 20.30 -39.95
C SER A 63 -21.51 19.16 -40.87
N ASP A 64 -22.09 19.05 -42.07
CA ASP A 64 -21.69 18.03 -43.04
C ASP A 64 -20.22 18.15 -43.49
N THR A 65 -19.62 19.35 -43.37
CA THR A 65 -18.27 19.65 -43.85
C THR A 65 -17.29 20.12 -42.77
N THR A 66 -17.75 20.23 -41.53
CA THR A 66 -16.94 20.77 -40.43
C THR A 66 -17.04 19.87 -39.19
N PHE A 67 -15.88 19.43 -38.67
CA PHE A 67 -15.78 18.62 -37.43
C PHE A 67 -15.54 19.48 -36.19
N SER A 68 -14.84 20.61 -36.36
CA SER A 68 -14.38 21.52 -35.29
C SER A 68 -13.43 20.84 -34.28
N PRO A 69 -12.26 20.32 -34.73
CA PRO A 69 -11.38 19.48 -33.93
C PRO A 69 -10.82 20.14 -32.65
N THR A 70 -10.60 21.48 -32.69
CA THR A 70 -10.03 22.24 -31.57
C THR A 70 -11.08 22.78 -30.59
N ALA A 71 -12.37 22.67 -30.91
CA ALA A 71 -13.44 23.08 -30.00
C ALA A 71 -13.48 22.16 -28.79
N TYR A 72 -13.68 22.74 -27.61
CA TYR A 72 -13.87 21.97 -26.37
C TYR A 72 -15.26 21.34 -26.33
N ILE A 73 -15.35 20.18 -25.70
CA ILE A 73 -16.59 19.45 -25.54
C ILE A 73 -17.24 19.74 -24.19
N THR A 74 -18.52 19.97 -24.16
CA THR A 74 -19.29 20.27 -22.94
C THR A 74 -19.65 19.01 -22.15
N THR A 75 -19.99 19.19 -20.88
CA THR A 75 -20.48 18.11 -20.01
C THR A 75 -21.69 17.40 -20.62
N ALA A 76 -22.66 18.14 -21.22
CA ALA A 76 -23.82 17.56 -21.90
C ALA A 76 -23.41 16.67 -23.07
N GLU A 77 -22.45 17.10 -23.87
CA GLU A 77 -21.94 16.33 -25.02
C GLU A 77 -21.15 15.10 -24.55
N CYS A 78 -20.36 15.20 -23.49
CA CYS A 78 -19.65 14.06 -22.91
C CYS A 78 -20.61 12.97 -22.39
N ILE A 79 -21.68 13.36 -21.68
CA ILE A 79 -22.73 12.43 -21.23
C ILE A 79 -23.46 11.79 -22.40
N THR A 80 -23.72 12.57 -23.45
CA THR A 80 -24.30 12.04 -24.69
C THR A 80 -23.40 10.98 -25.32
N LEU A 81 -22.10 11.24 -25.37
CA LEU A 81 -21.11 10.26 -25.86
C LEU A 81 -21.04 9.02 -24.98
N LEU A 82 -21.03 9.17 -23.67
CA LEU A 82 -21.07 8.03 -22.76
C LEU A 82 -22.29 7.14 -23.03
N ALA A 83 -23.49 7.74 -23.16
CA ALA A 83 -24.70 6.99 -23.45
C ALA A 83 -24.60 6.23 -24.77
N ARG A 84 -24.13 6.88 -25.85
CA ARG A 84 -23.96 6.28 -27.16
C ARG A 84 -22.91 5.16 -27.15
N VAL A 85 -21.76 5.39 -26.54
CA VAL A 85 -20.68 4.38 -26.43
C VAL A 85 -21.17 3.18 -25.64
N HIS A 86 -21.81 3.39 -24.49
CA HIS A 86 -22.37 2.30 -23.69
C HIS A 86 -23.41 1.51 -24.48
N ALA A 87 -24.35 2.19 -25.14
CA ALA A 87 -25.38 1.54 -25.98
C ALA A 87 -24.76 0.74 -27.14
N HIS A 88 -23.68 1.24 -27.75
CA HIS A 88 -22.94 0.54 -28.80
C HIS A 88 -22.25 -0.73 -28.26
N LEU A 89 -21.63 -0.65 -27.11
CA LEU A 89 -20.91 -1.77 -26.49
C LEU A 89 -21.84 -2.85 -25.91
N THR A 90 -23.11 -2.51 -25.64
CA THR A 90 -24.10 -3.41 -25.03
C THR A 90 -25.24 -3.78 -25.95
N ASP A 91 -25.09 -3.53 -27.25
CA ASP A 91 -26.15 -3.77 -28.29
C ASP A 91 -27.50 -3.09 -27.97
N SER A 92 -27.46 -1.98 -27.23
CA SER A 92 -28.65 -1.22 -26.82
C SER A 92 -28.93 0.01 -27.67
N THR A 93 -28.32 0.12 -28.85
CA THR A 93 -28.40 1.30 -29.71
C THR A 93 -29.84 1.58 -30.15
N ALA A 94 -30.61 0.52 -30.44
CA ALA A 94 -32.03 0.67 -30.84
C ALA A 94 -32.88 1.23 -29.68
N VAL A 95 -32.57 0.84 -28.43
CA VAL A 95 -33.25 1.35 -27.21
C VAL A 95 -33.01 2.84 -27.05
N LEU A 96 -31.75 3.26 -27.18
CA LEU A 96 -31.36 4.66 -27.07
C LEU A 96 -31.95 5.50 -28.21
N ALA A 97 -31.95 4.98 -29.46
CA ALA A 97 -32.54 5.64 -30.64
C ALA A 97 -34.05 5.78 -30.52
N GLY A 98 -34.74 4.79 -29.95
CA GLY A 98 -36.18 4.81 -29.72
C GLY A 98 -36.64 5.68 -28.56
N ALA A 99 -35.73 6.21 -27.75
CA ALA A 99 -36.08 7.08 -26.64
C ALA A 99 -36.64 8.42 -27.15
N PRO A 100 -37.73 8.95 -26.53
CA PRO A 100 -38.35 10.19 -26.94
C PRO A 100 -37.37 11.36 -26.91
N ASP A 101 -37.48 12.27 -27.85
CA ASP A 101 -36.73 13.52 -27.81
C ASP A 101 -37.16 14.36 -26.62
N THR A 102 -36.18 15.04 -26.03
CA THR A 102 -36.36 15.81 -24.80
C THR A 102 -36.02 17.29 -25.00
N ASN A 103 -36.54 18.11 -24.11
CA ASN A 103 -36.08 19.49 -23.97
C ASN A 103 -35.68 19.71 -22.48
N PRO A 104 -34.42 19.95 -22.22
CA PRO A 104 -33.32 20.13 -23.17
C PRO A 104 -32.91 18.82 -23.87
N TRP A 105 -32.28 18.95 -25.05
CA TRP A 105 -31.98 17.85 -25.97
C TRP A 105 -31.15 16.71 -25.37
N TYR A 106 -30.31 17.02 -24.39
CA TYR A 106 -29.41 16.08 -23.72
C TYR A 106 -30.12 15.26 -22.65
N GLN A 107 -31.32 15.62 -22.20
CA GLN A 107 -32.01 14.97 -21.08
C GLN A 107 -32.24 13.47 -21.32
N LYS A 108 -32.56 13.06 -22.56
CA LYS A 108 -32.72 11.64 -22.88
C LYS A 108 -31.47 10.81 -22.64
N TYR A 109 -30.28 11.38 -22.84
CA TYR A 109 -29.01 10.72 -22.60
C TYR A 109 -28.68 10.66 -21.11
N ILE A 110 -29.01 11.70 -20.34
CA ILE A 110 -28.92 11.68 -18.86
C ILE A 110 -29.85 10.59 -18.32
N ASN A 111 -31.10 10.52 -18.81
CA ASN A 111 -32.05 9.49 -18.36
C ASN A 111 -31.52 8.08 -18.65
N TYR A 112 -30.97 7.87 -19.86
CA TYR A 112 -30.35 6.60 -20.25
C TYR A 112 -29.18 6.26 -19.29
N CYS A 113 -28.23 7.17 -19.11
CA CYS A 113 -27.08 6.95 -18.20
C CYS A 113 -27.51 6.67 -16.76
N SER A 114 -28.55 7.37 -16.27
CA SER A 114 -29.10 7.14 -14.93
C SER A 114 -29.72 5.75 -14.79
N ALA A 115 -30.51 5.33 -15.81
CA ALA A 115 -31.15 4.01 -15.84
C ALA A 115 -30.13 2.86 -15.85
N HIS A 116 -28.92 3.09 -16.39
CA HIS A 116 -27.84 2.13 -16.47
C HIS A 116 -26.76 2.34 -15.37
N SER A 117 -27.00 3.20 -14.38
CA SER A 117 -26.09 3.49 -13.28
C SER A 117 -24.68 3.97 -13.71
N LEU A 118 -24.61 4.73 -14.81
CA LEU A 118 -23.35 5.23 -15.38
C LEU A 118 -22.90 6.57 -14.78
N LEU A 119 -23.71 7.22 -13.94
CA LEU A 119 -23.45 8.55 -13.41
C LEU A 119 -23.12 8.46 -11.92
N GLY A 120 -21.86 8.69 -11.56
CA GLY A 120 -21.41 8.84 -10.17
C GLY A 120 -21.91 10.13 -9.51
N ALA A 121 -21.72 10.27 -8.20
CA ALA A 121 -22.20 11.42 -7.44
C ALA A 121 -21.53 12.75 -7.88
N ASP A 122 -20.26 12.73 -8.21
CA ASP A 122 -19.50 13.86 -8.77
C ASP A 122 -20.09 14.34 -10.11
N ILE A 123 -20.51 13.41 -10.96
CA ILE A 123 -21.13 13.73 -12.25
C ILE A 123 -22.53 14.31 -12.07
N GLN A 124 -23.28 13.86 -11.05
CA GLN A 124 -24.58 14.46 -10.74
C GLN A 124 -24.46 15.95 -10.37
N MET A 125 -23.45 16.33 -9.62
CA MET A 125 -23.14 17.73 -9.33
C MET A 125 -22.80 18.52 -10.60
N MET A 126 -22.00 17.95 -11.49
CA MET A 126 -21.65 18.58 -12.77
C MET A 126 -22.85 18.78 -13.69
N ILE A 127 -23.83 17.86 -13.68
CA ILE A 127 -25.08 18.00 -14.43
C ILE A 127 -25.89 19.19 -13.91
N THR A 128 -25.94 19.39 -12.61
CA THR A 128 -26.73 20.46 -11.98
C THR A 128 -26.11 21.84 -12.26
N ASP A 129 -24.80 21.99 -12.06
CA ASP A 129 -24.18 23.31 -11.98
C ASP A 129 -23.34 23.67 -13.23
N PHE A 130 -22.88 22.66 -13.99
CA PHE A 130 -21.85 22.83 -15.01
C PHE A 130 -22.19 22.15 -16.35
N ILE A 131 -23.45 21.85 -16.64
CA ILE A 131 -23.86 21.04 -17.80
C ILE A 131 -23.38 21.61 -19.16
N SER A 132 -23.27 22.92 -19.29
CA SER A 132 -22.79 23.62 -20.48
C SER A 132 -21.31 24.01 -20.45
N MET A 133 -20.60 23.66 -19.38
CA MET A 133 -19.19 23.97 -19.28
C MET A 133 -18.33 22.89 -19.95
N PRO A 134 -17.15 23.25 -20.46
CA PRO A 134 -16.20 22.28 -20.97
C PRO A 134 -15.78 21.30 -19.88
N MET A 135 -15.63 20.02 -20.23
CA MET A 135 -15.15 18.97 -19.37
C MET A 135 -13.63 18.86 -19.46
N SER A 136 -12.94 18.62 -18.31
CA SER A 136 -11.52 18.36 -18.33
C SER A 136 -11.18 16.95 -18.81
N ARG A 137 -9.91 16.73 -19.18
CA ARG A 137 -9.42 15.42 -19.63
C ARG A 137 -9.58 14.35 -18.55
N ALA A 138 -9.29 14.71 -17.28
CA ALA A 138 -9.46 13.81 -16.14
C ALA A 138 -10.93 13.47 -15.88
N GLN A 139 -11.80 14.47 -15.90
CA GLN A 139 -13.24 14.28 -15.71
C GLN A 139 -13.84 13.40 -16.78
N LEU A 140 -13.42 13.52 -18.06
CA LEU A 140 -13.88 12.63 -19.12
C LEU A 140 -13.51 11.18 -18.83
N LEU A 141 -12.28 10.87 -18.45
CA LEU A 141 -11.88 9.50 -18.12
C LEU A 141 -12.60 8.98 -16.87
N GLY A 142 -12.81 9.83 -15.87
CA GLY A 142 -13.65 9.51 -14.70
C GLY A 142 -15.07 9.13 -15.12
N LEU A 143 -15.70 9.91 -15.98
CA LEU A 143 -17.02 9.65 -16.52
C LEU A 143 -17.08 8.32 -17.30
N PHE A 144 -16.09 8.06 -18.16
CA PHE A 144 -16.03 6.85 -18.99
C PHE A 144 -15.58 5.61 -18.22
N SER A 145 -15.05 5.75 -16.99
CA SER A 145 -14.72 4.62 -16.13
C SER A 145 -15.90 3.72 -15.78
N ALA A 146 -17.12 4.23 -15.92
CA ALA A 146 -18.37 3.49 -15.75
C ALA A 146 -18.71 2.53 -16.91
N LEU A 147 -17.94 2.53 -18.01
CA LEU A 147 -18.13 1.59 -19.11
C LEU A 147 -17.83 0.15 -18.68
N PRO A 148 -18.44 -0.86 -19.35
CA PRO A 148 -18.28 -2.27 -19.01
C PRO A 148 -16.82 -2.73 -18.98
N ASP A 149 -16.52 -3.71 -18.11
CA ASP A 149 -15.16 -4.17 -17.84
C ASP A 149 -14.40 -4.70 -19.06
N GLN A 150 -15.10 -5.24 -20.06
CA GLN A 150 -14.47 -5.69 -21.32
C GLN A 150 -13.71 -4.59 -22.06
N VAL A 151 -14.04 -3.31 -21.82
CA VAL A 151 -13.29 -2.17 -22.38
C VAL A 151 -11.88 -2.07 -21.79
N TRP A 152 -11.71 -2.52 -20.56
CA TRP A 152 -10.55 -2.22 -19.72
C TRP A 152 -9.51 -3.35 -19.69
N MET A 153 -9.27 -3.96 -20.85
CA MET A 153 -8.18 -4.96 -20.97
C MET A 153 -6.82 -4.25 -21.05
N GLU A 154 -5.96 -4.51 -20.08
CA GLU A 154 -4.64 -3.92 -19.99
C GLU A 154 -3.70 -4.54 -21.03
N ILE A 155 -2.96 -3.69 -21.75
CA ILE A 155 -1.93 -4.05 -22.76
C ILE A 155 -0.57 -3.41 -22.43
N ASN A 156 -0.53 -2.48 -21.50
CA ASN A 156 0.64 -1.67 -21.17
C ASN A 156 1.07 -1.86 -19.73
N THR A 157 2.37 -1.66 -19.47
CA THR A 157 2.92 -1.56 -18.11
C THR A 157 3.06 -0.08 -17.74
N VAL A 158 2.33 0.34 -16.69
CA VAL A 158 2.37 1.70 -16.15
C VAL A 158 2.45 1.62 -14.64
N ASP A 159 3.62 1.94 -14.09
CA ASP A 159 3.87 1.95 -12.64
C ASP A 159 3.10 3.08 -11.96
N ALA A 160 2.74 2.89 -10.69
CA ALA A 160 2.21 3.98 -9.89
C ALA A 160 3.24 5.12 -9.78
N GLY A 161 2.79 6.38 -9.87
CA GLY A 161 3.67 7.55 -9.87
C GLY A 161 4.46 7.78 -11.16
N ALA A 162 4.27 6.97 -12.23
CA ALA A 162 5.02 7.10 -13.48
C ALA A 162 4.47 8.17 -14.43
N ILE A 163 3.24 8.63 -14.25
CA ILE A 163 2.65 9.72 -15.03
C ILE A 163 3.05 11.05 -14.36
N PRO A 164 3.84 11.93 -15.03
CA PRO A 164 4.54 13.03 -14.35
C PRO A 164 3.64 14.05 -13.64
N ASP A 165 2.44 14.28 -14.16
CA ASP A 165 1.48 15.28 -13.71
C ASP A 165 0.22 14.68 -13.06
N VAL A 166 0.25 13.39 -12.72
CA VAL A 166 -0.82 12.68 -12.01
C VAL A 166 -0.23 12.03 -10.76
N PRO A 167 -0.07 12.79 -9.67
CA PRO A 167 0.49 12.25 -8.41
C PRO A 167 -0.47 11.25 -7.77
N VAL A 168 0.09 10.38 -6.93
CA VAL A 168 -0.70 9.42 -6.14
C VAL A 168 -1.72 10.16 -5.28
N GLY A 169 -2.98 9.70 -5.29
CA GLY A 169 -4.10 10.34 -4.61
C GLY A 169 -4.74 11.50 -5.36
N ALA A 170 -4.29 11.82 -6.60
CA ALA A 170 -4.93 12.84 -7.43
C ALA A 170 -6.38 12.47 -7.81
N ALA A 171 -7.20 13.48 -8.05
CA ALA A 171 -8.55 13.26 -8.55
C ALA A 171 -8.50 12.47 -9.88
N TYR A 172 -9.36 11.46 -9.98
CA TYR A 172 -9.43 10.57 -11.15
C TYR A 172 -8.14 9.76 -11.47
N GLU A 173 -7.18 9.68 -10.53
CA GLU A 173 -5.93 8.92 -10.72
C GLU A 173 -6.19 7.53 -11.27
N SER A 174 -7.06 6.75 -10.63
CA SER A 174 -7.35 5.36 -11.02
C SER A 174 -7.89 5.26 -12.45
N ALA A 175 -8.76 6.17 -12.87
CA ALA A 175 -9.31 6.21 -14.23
C ALA A 175 -8.24 6.56 -15.26
N ILE A 176 -7.36 7.50 -14.95
CA ILE A 176 -6.25 7.93 -15.81
C ILE A 176 -5.26 6.77 -16.00
N TYR A 177 -4.78 6.17 -14.90
CA TYR A 177 -3.84 5.04 -14.96
C TYR A 177 -4.44 3.84 -15.70
N ARG A 178 -5.73 3.54 -15.48
CA ARG A 178 -6.45 2.49 -16.21
C ARG A 178 -6.46 2.76 -17.70
N ALA A 179 -6.72 4.01 -18.12
CA ALA A 179 -6.72 4.37 -19.54
C ALA A 179 -5.34 4.21 -20.20
N TYR A 180 -4.25 4.53 -19.50
CA TYR A 180 -2.89 4.27 -19.99
C TYR A 180 -2.61 2.78 -20.10
N ARG A 181 -2.94 2.00 -19.07
CA ARG A 181 -2.73 0.55 -19.09
C ARG A 181 -3.50 -0.14 -20.21
N CYS A 182 -4.67 0.37 -20.53
CA CYS A 182 -5.48 -0.15 -21.64
C CYS A 182 -5.09 0.39 -23.02
N GLY A 183 -4.11 1.30 -23.12
CA GLY A 183 -3.70 1.91 -24.39
C GLY A 183 -4.71 2.87 -24.99
N ILE A 184 -5.69 3.33 -24.19
CA ILE A 184 -6.68 4.35 -24.60
C ILE A 184 -6.00 5.71 -24.72
N THR A 185 -5.06 6.01 -23.84
CA THR A 185 -4.16 7.16 -23.93
C THR A 185 -2.71 6.75 -23.69
N VAL A 186 -1.76 7.55 -24.18
CA VAL A 186 -0.33 7.45 -23.89
C VAL A 186 0.26 8.79 -23.44
N GLY A 187 -0.59 9.76 -23.16
CA GLY A 187 -0.21 11.12 -22.87
C GLY A 187 -0.08 12.01 -24.09
N ILE A 188 0.45 13.21 -23.88
CA ILE A 188 0.63 14.25 -24.92
C ILE A 188 2.06 14.38 -25.39
N ASP A 189 3.02 13.74 -24.67
CA ASP A 189 4.45 13.78 -24.98
C ASP A 189 5.13 12.41 -24.69
N ALA A 190 6.43 12.33 -24.98
CA ALA A 190 7.23 11.12 -24.77
C ALA A 190 7.40 10.74 -23.29
N ASN A 191 7.15 11.64 -22.35
CA ASN A 191 7.21 11.39 -20.91
C ASN A 191 5.89 10.84 -20.37
N GLY A 192 4.85 10.80 -21.19
CA GLY A 192 3.53 10.37 -20.76
C GLY A 192 2.75 11.42 -19.95
N THR A 193 3.02 12.71 -20.14
CA THR A 193 2.28 13.81 -19.49
C THR A 193 0.80 13.76 -19.89
N PHE A 194 -0.11 13.87 -18.94
CA PHE A 194 -1.56 13.71 -19.19
C PHE A 194 -2.32 15.02 -19.36
N ASN A 195 -1.98 16.10 -18.64
CA ASN A 195 -2.71 17.35 -18.53
C ASN A 195 -4.14 17.19 -17.99
N PRO A 196 -4.32 16.72 -16.75
CA PRO A 196 -5.61 16.31 -16.20
C PRO A 196 -6.67 17.42 -16.19
N ASP A 197 -6.28 18.65 -15.88
CA ASP A 197 -7.19 19.79 -15.68
C ASP A 197 -7.51 20.57 -16.96
N GLN A 198 -6.81 20.26 -18.06
CA GLN A 198 -7.09 20.94 -19.34
C GLN A 198 -8.44 20.55 -19.91
N PRO A 199 -9.24 21.52 -20.40
CA PRO A 199 -10.44 21.22 -21.18
C PRO A 199 -10.10 20.32 -22.36
N ILE A 200 -10.89 19.27 -22.58
CA ILE A 200 -10.64 18.32 -23.66
C ILE A 200 -11.29 18.78 -24.96
N SER A 201 -10.53 18.69 -26.05
CA SER A 201 -11.01 19.02 -27.38
C SER A 201 -11.77 17.87 -28.05
N ARG A 202 -12.61 18.20 -29.06
CA ARG A 202 -13.36 17.22 -29.83
C ARG A 202 -12.45 16.20 -30.54
N ALA A 203 -11.28 16.64 -31.03
CA ALA A 203 -10.29 15.76 -31.65
C ALA A 203 -9.70 14.77 -30.65
N GLU A 204 -9.35 15.21 -29.43
CA GLU A 204 -8.85 14.34 -28.38
C GLU A 204 -9.90 13.32 -27.94
N VAL A 205 -11.14 13.76 -27.76
CA VAL A 205 -12.27 12.86 -27.45
C VAL A 205 -12.45 11.81 -28.54
N ALA A 206 -12.44 12.23 -29.80
CA ALA A 206 -12.55 11.31 -30.93
C ALA A 206 -11.50 10.23 -30.92
N ALA A 207 -10.24 10.61 -30.66
CA ALA A 207 -9.13 9.66 -30.55
C ALA A 207 -9.28 8.68 -29.37
N LEU A 208 -9.69 9.16 -28.18
CA LEU A 208 -9.92 8.32 -27.01
C LEU A 208 -11.06 7.32 -27.23
N ILE A 209 -12.20 7.82 -27.72
CA ILE A 209 -13.39 6.96 -27.93
C ILE A 209 -13.14 5.93 -29.01
N THR A 210 -12.43 6.27 -30.11
CA THR A 210 -12.07 5.29 -31.14
C THR A 210 -11.28 4.12 -30.53
N ARG A 211 -10.32 4.38 -29.61
CA ARG A 211 -9.56 3.33 -28.91
C ARG A 211 -10.40 2.58 -27.88
N ILE A 212 -11.43 3.17 -27.33
CA ILE A 212 -12.38 2.49 -26.44
C ILE A 212 -13.19 1.45 -27.25
N VAL A 213 -13.75 1.83 -28.42
CA VAL A 213 -14.63 0.96 -29.19
C VAL A 213 -13.87 0.01 -30.12
N ASP A 214 -12.66 0.34 -30.53
CA ASP A 214 -11.79 -0.49 -31.34
C ASP A 214 -10.47 -0.79 -30.65
N PRO A 215 -10.35 -1.94 -29.97
CA PRO A 215 -9.10 -2.31 -29.29
C PRO A 215 -7.88 -2.47 -30.23
N THR A 216 -8.09 -2.64 -31.55
CA THR A 216 -6.99 -2.86 -32.50
C THR A 216 -6.15 -1.61 -32.75
N VAL A 217 -6.69 -0.42 -32.43
CA VAL A 217 -6.01 0.88 -32.60
C VAL A 217 -5.47 1.46 -31.30
N ARG A 218 -5.48 0.66 -30.23
CA ARG A 218 -4.89 1.03 -28.95
C ARG A 218 -3.39 1.19 -29.05
N GLN A 219 -2.84 2.08 -28.23
CA GLN A 219 -1.44 2.46 -28.29
C GLN A 219 -0.63 1.79 -27.19
N SER A 220 0.55 1.31 -27.56
CA SER A 220 1.50 0.74 -26.60
C SER A 220 2.33 1.84 -25.95
N VAL A 221 2.49 1.75 -24.63
CA VAL A 221 3.41 2.59 -23.84
C VAL A 221 3.95 1.79 -22.68
N THR A 222 5.17 2.11 -22.24
CA THR A 222 5.73 1.61 -20.98
C THR A 222 6.20 2.83 -20.20
N LEU A 223 5.55 3.06 -19.06
CA LEU A 223 5.93 4.12 -18.12
C LEU A 223 6.35 3.49 -16.80
N THR A 224 7.61 3.63 -16.46
CA THR A 224 8.18 3.07 -15.23
C THR A 224 8.69 4.18 -14.35
N THR A 225 8.45 4.08 -13.06
CA THR A 225 9.03 4.99 -12.08
C THR A 225 10.51 4.65 -11.92
N PRO A 226 11.43 5.61 -12.11
CA PRO A 226 12.85 5.37 -11.86
C PRO A 226 13.06 4.88 -10.43
N LYS A 227 13.70 3.71 -10.29
CA LYS A 227 13.98 3.12 -8.99
C LYS A 227 15.40 3.44 -8.55
N ILE A 228 15.54 3.78 -7.28
CA ILE A 228 16.80 4.06 -6.61
C ILE A 228 17.23 2.76 -5.91
N LYS A 229 18.44 2.30 -6.19
CA LYS A 229 19.00 1.13 -5.51
C LYS A 229 19.54 1.56 -4.15
N LEU A 230 19.07 0.91 -3.09
CA LEU A 230 19.57 1.07 -1.74
C LEU A 230 20.21 -0.21 -1.24
N TYR A 231 21.14 -0.07 -0.30
CA TYR A 231 21.94 -1.14 0.27
C TYR A 231 21.75 -1.20 1.78
N ALA A 232 21.54 -2.40 2.30
CA ALA A 232 21.57 -2.70 3.73
C ALA A 232 22.99 -3.12 4.17
N ALA A 233 23.23 -3.12 5.48
CA ALA A 233 24.54 -3.42 6.05
C ALA A 233 24.96 -4.89 5.92
N ASP A 234 24.03 -5.80 5.65
CA ASP A 234 24.31 -7.22 5.37
C ASP A 234 24.61 -7.49 3.88
N GLY A 235 24.58 -6.45 3.04
CA GLY A 235 24.77 -6.55 1.59
C GLY A 235 23.48 -6.74 0.80
N THR A 236 22.34 -6.89 1.45
CA THR A 236 21.02 -6.92 0.78
C THR A 236 20.78 -5.62 0.02
N THR A 237 20.06 -5.70 -1.09
CA THR A 237 19.70 -4.53 -1.89
C THR A 237 18.21 -4.50 -2.18
N VAL A 238 17.64 -3.30 -2.22
CA VAL A 238 16.26 -3.04 -2.61
C VAL A 238 16.22 -1.94 -3.68
N ALA A 239 15.24 -1.99 -4.55
CA ALA A 239 14.99 -0.95 -5.55
C ALA A 239 13.67 -0.25 -5.18
N VAL A 240 13.74 1.01 -4.79
CA VAL A 240 12.63 1.82 -4.25
C VAL A 240 12.33 3.01 -5.14
N THR A 241 11.13 3.55 -5.04
CA THR A 241 10.77 4.83 -5.66
C THR A 241 11.37 6.00 -4.88
N ARG A 242 11.27 7.21 -5.44
CA ARG A 242 11.73 8.42 -4.74
C ARG A 242 10.93 8.68 -3.47
N GLU A 243 9.63 8.42 -3.50
CA GLU A 243 8.71 8.60 -2.37
C GLU A 243 9.01 7.62 -1.22
N GLU A 244 9.41 6.40 -1.55
CA GLU A 244 9.75 5.37 -0.57
C GLU A 244 11.12 5.59 0.06
N LYS A 245 12.04 6.28 -0.65
CA LYS A 245 13.45 6.41 -0.26
C LYS A 245 13.64 6.85 1.18
N ASP A 246 12.94 7.90 1.62
CA ASP A 246 13.15 8.49 2.94
C ASP A 246 12.77 7.54 4.07
N ALA A 247 11.74 6.71 3.87
CA ALA A 247 11.37 5.66 4.83
C ALA A 247 12.48 4.60 4.99
N TYR A 248 13.12 4.21 3.89
CA TYR A 248 14.25 3.28 3.93
C TYR A 248 15.50 3.91 4.53
N ILE A 249 15.80 5.18 4.21
CA ILE A 249 16.93 5.91 4.81
C ILE A 249 16.75 6.03 6.33
N ALA A 250 15.54 6.27 6.82
CA ALA A 250 15.23 6.31 8.26
C ALA A 250 15.51 4.97 8.97
N LEU A 251 15.49 3.86 8.25
CA LEU A 251 15.86 2.52 8.74
C LEU A 251 17.35 2.19 8.53
N GLY A 252 18.16 3.16 8.08
CA GLY A 252 19.59 3.01 7.88
C GLY A 252 20.00 2.42 6.52
N TRP A 253 19.10 2.29 5.56
CA TRP A 253 19.49 1.96 4.18
C TRP A 253 20.25 3.12 3.55
N ARG A 254 21.18 2.83 2.64
CA ARG A 254 22.05 3.84 1.99
C ARG A 254 22.00 3.69 0.48
N ASP A 255 22.25 4.77 -0.24
CA ASP A 255 22.42 4.77 -1.70
C ASP A 255 23.84 4.29 -2.14
N THR A 256 24.70 4.07 -1.17
CA THR A 256 26.04 3.47 -1.38
C THR A 256 26.18 2.20 -0.52
N ALA A 257 26.91 1.20 -1.03
CA ALA A 257 27.12 -0.05 -0.30
C ALA A 257 27.88 0.18 1.02
N TYR A 258 27.54 -0.59 2.04
CA TYR A 258 28.29 -0.64 3.30
C TYR A 258 29.68 -1.29 3.07
N PRO A 259 30.72 -0.84 3.78
CA PRO A 259 32.11 -1.23 3.46
C PRO A 259 32.49 -2.66 3.87
N ALA A 260 31.69 -3.33 4.73
CA ALA A 260 32.05 -4.65 5.27
C ALA A 260 30.78 -5.47 5.65
N LYS A 261 30.99 -6.66 6.23
CA LYS A 261 29.93 -7.43 6.92
C LYS A 261 29.26 -6.58 7.99
N PHE A 262 28.01 -6.96 8.36
CA PHE A 262 27.27 -6.30 9.41
C PHE A 262 28.12 -6.16 10.70
N ASP A 263 28.30 -4.92 11.11
CA ASP A 263 29.01 -4.52 12.32
C ASP A 263 28.11 -3.59 13.13
N ALA A 264 27.67 -4.05 14.29
CA ALA A 264 26.67 -3.35 15.10
C ALA A 264 27.15 -1.97 15.55
N GLU A 265 28.43 -1.81 15.89
CA GLU A 265 29.00 -0.53 16.35
C GLU A 265 29.01 0.47 15.19
N TYR A 266 29.58 0.07 14.07
CA TYR A 266 29.62 0.90 12.87
C TYR A 266 28.21 1.34 12.43
N VAL A 267 27.28 0.37 12.34
CA VAL A 267 25.94 0.64 11.77
C VAL A 267 25.09 1.50 12.70
N LEU A 268 25.13 1.24 14.03
CA LEU A 268 24.41 2.06 15.01
C LEU A 268 24.90 3.51 15.02
N ASN A 269 26.22 3.73 14.85
CA ASN A 269 26.78 5.08 14.80
C ASN A 269 26.41 5.86 13.54
N GLU A 270 26.04 5.16 12.45
CA GLU A 270 25.60 5.76 11.20
C GLU A 270 24.06 5.94 11.11
N MET A 271 23.30 5.49 12.12
CA MET A 271 21.84 5.62 12.10
C MET A 271 21.40 7.08 12.24
N PRO A 272 20.43 7.53 11.44
CA PRO A 272 19.77 8.81 11.68
C PRO A 272 18.96 8.75 12.97
N LEU A 273 19.07 9.78 13.81
CA LEU A 273 18.38 9.85 15.09
C LEU A 273 17.19 10.80 15.03
N THR A 274 16.02 10.31 15.40
CA THR A 274 14.79 11.10 15.54
C THR A 274 14.18 10.87 16.93
N PRO A 275 14.67 11.57 17.99
CA PRO A 275 14.20 11.39 19.36
C PRO A 275 12.72 11.67 19.50
N THR A 276 12.00 10.75 20.16
CA THR A 276 10.57 10.89 20.43
C THR A 276 10.28 10.70 21.92
N LYS A 277 9.21 11.35 22.40
CA LYS A 277 8.65 11.15 23.73
C LYS A 277 7.38 10.33 23.65
N THR A 278 7.07 9.60 24.71
CA THR A 278 5.80 8.86 24.79
C THR A 278 4.59 9.78 24.98
N GLY A 279 4.79 10.98 25.54
CA GLY A 279 3.74 11.87 25.98
C GLY A 279 3.21 11.52 27.40
N TYR A 280 3.59 10.38 27.97
CA TYR A 280 3.32 10.07 29.39
C TYR A 280 4.40 10.70 30.23
N THR A 281 4.10 11.89 30.79
CA THR A 281 5.07 12.77 31.46
C THR A 281 5.86 12.06 32.58
N THR A 282 5.22 11.17 33.32
CA THR A 282 5.89 10.43 34.41
C THR A 282 7.02 9.56 33.85
N LEU A 283 6.75 8.75 32.81
CA LEU A 283 7.74 7.89 32.18
C LEU A 283 8.83 8.71 31.49
N ASP A 284 8.43 9.73 30.73
CA ASP A 284 9.38 10.59 30.03
C ASP A 284 10.37 11.25 31.00
N ASN A 285 9.88 11.74 32.17
CA ASN A 285 10.75 12.31 33.23
C ASN A 285 11.67 11.26 33.86
N MET A 286 11.18 10.02 34.06
CA MET A 286 12.01 8.92 34.58
C MET A 286 13.14 8.58 33.61
N ILE A 287 12.85 8.54 32.32
CA ILE A 287 13.85 8.29 31.27
C ILE A 287 14.87 9.43 31.22
N ASP A 288 14.43 10.68 31.21
CA ASP A 288 15.31 11.84 31.18
C ASP A 288 16.23 11.86 32.41
N ALA A 289 15.71 11.59 33.61
CA ALA A 289 16.49 11.49 34.84
C ALA A 289 17.48 10.29 34.85
N LEU A 290 17.13 9.19 34.22
CA LEU A 290 18.02 8.05 34.03
C LEU A 290 19.12 8.38 33.04
N PHE A 291 18.79 8.94 31.89
CA PHE A 291 19.74 9.30 30.83
C PHE A 291 20.79 10.28 31.36
N ALA A 292 20.39 11.27 32.18
CA ALA A 292 21.31 12.20 32.81
C ALA A 292 22.33 11.50 33.76
N LYS A 293 22.09 10.25 34.15
CA LYS A 293 23.01 9.47 35.02
C LYS A 293 23.90 8.50 34.25
N ILE A 294 23.39 7.97 33.11
CA ILE A 294 24.08 6.87 32.41
C ILE A 294 24.61 7.27 31.03
N LEU A 295 24.18 8.40 30.47
CA LEU A 295 24.62 8.87 29.15
C LEU A 295 25.40 10.18 29.31
N THR A 296 26.38 10.39 28.43
CA THR A 296 27.13 11.64 28.28
C THR A 296 27.03 12.14 26.84
N ASP A 297 27.31 13.42 26.62
CA ASP A 297 27.15 14.03 25.30
C ASP A 297 28.16 13.50 24.26
N ASP A 298 29.32 13.06 24.72
CA ASP A 298 30.40 12.51 23.90
C ASP A 298 30.22 11.04 23.51
N MET A 299 29.26 10.33 24.12
CA MET A 299 28.95 8.96 23.73
C MET A 299 28.46 8.87 22.30
N THR A 300 28.99 7.90 21.56
CA THR A 300 28.46 7.47 20.27
C THR A 300 27.07 6.84 20.41
N THR A 301 26.34 6.67 19.30
CA THR A 301 25.04 6.01 19.33
C THR A 301 25.15 4.57 19.87
N TYR A 302 26.16 3.83 19.43
CA TYR A 302 26.42 2.47 19.94
C TYR A 302 26.64 2.45 21.46
N GLU A 303 27.44 3.37 21.99
CA GLU A 303 27.70 3.48 23.42
C GLU A 303 26.45 3.84 24.21
N LYS A 304 25.60 4.74 23.71
CA LYS A 304 24.30 5.06 24.32
C LYS A 304 23.36 3.87 24.37
N VAL A 305 23.26 3.13 23.26
CA VAL A 305 22.43 1.90 23.18
C VAL A 305 22.97 0.84 24.14
N SER A 306 24.30 0.64 24.17
CA SER A 306 24.96 -0.29 25.09
C SER A 306 24.74 0.07 26.57
N ALA A 307 24.87 1.35 26.91
CA ALA A 307 24.65 1.84 28.27
C ALA A 307 23.23 1.57 28.78
N VAL A 308 22.23 1.82 27.92
CA VAL A 308 20.81 1.51 28.25
C VAL A 308 20.58 0.00 28.38
N TYR A 309 21.13 -0.78 27.45
CA TYR A 309 21.03 -2.24 27.51
C TYR A 309 21.66 -2.79 28.78
N ASP A 310 22.87 -2.37 29.08
CA ASP A 310 23.62 -2.76 30.29
C ASP A 310 22.92 -2.34 31.58
N TYR A 311 22.29 -1.16 31.57
CA TYR A 311 21.49 -0.73 32.72
C TYR A 311 20.38 -1.73 33.00
N LEU A 312 19.59 -2.12 32.03
CA LEU A 312 18.52 -3.10 32.21
C LEU A 312 19.06 -4.46 32.62
N VAL A 313 20.12 -4.93 31.99
CA VAL A 313 20.76 -6.22 32.29
C VAL A 313 21.27 -6.29 33.72
N ARG A 314 21.86 -5.21 34.22
CA ARG A 314 22.56 -5.21 35.54
C ARG A 314 21.71 -4.78 36.73
N THR A 315 20.68 -3.94 36.47
CA THR A 315 19.91 -3.32 37.56
C THR A 315 18.51 -3.87 37.71
N SER A 316 18.04 -4.66 36.75
CA SER A 316 16.69 -5.19 36.76
C SER A 316 16.61 -6.65 37.15
N THR A 317 15.55 -7.03 37.84
CA THR A 317 15.30 -8.40 38.31
C THR A 317 14.09 -8.98 37.63
N TYR A 318 14.20 -10.21 37.15
CA TYR A 318 13.07 -10.93 36.55
C TYR A 318 12.13 -11.43 37.64
N GLY A 319 10.89 -10.98 37.62
CA GLY A 319 9.87 -11.37 38.58
C GLY A 319 8.71 -10.41 38.69
N ARG A 320 7.91 -10.56 39.75
CA ARG A 320 6.76 -9.67 39.99
C ARG A 320 7.23 -8.31 40.50
N SER A 321 6.71 -7.25 39.92
CA SER A 321 6.93 -5.89 40.40
C SER A 321 6.38 -5.73 41.83
N PRO A 322 7.16 -5.21 42.80
CA PRO A 322 6.68 -4.93 44.15
C PRO A 322 5.81 -3.67 44.26
N VAL A 323 5.83 -2.78 43.24
CA VAL A 323 5.24 -1.44 43.30
C VAL A 323 3.72 -1.48 43.36
N SER A 324 3.09 -2.36 42.62
CA SER A 324 1.64 -2.38 42.57
C SER A 324 0.97 -3.20 43.67
N GLY A 325 1.70 -4.09 44.38
CA GLY A 325 1.12 -5.06 45.35
C GLY A 325 -0.06 -5.85 44.77
N LYS A 326 -0.55 -5.43 43.61
CA LYS A 326 -1.68 -5.86 42.83
C LYS A 326 -1.29 -6.28 41.42
N TYR A 327 0.02 -6.36 41.11
CA TYR A 327 0.44 -6.80 39.81
C TYR A 327 -0.18 -8.17 39.53
N ARG A 328 -1.23 -8.12 38.78
CA ARG A 328 -1.82 -9.29 38.14
C ARG A 328 -1.27 -9.22 36.72
N PRO A 329 -0.54 -10.25 36.30
CA PRO A 329 -0.25 -10.34 34.88
C PRO A 329 -1.56 -10.07 34.13
N ILE A 330 -1.50 -9.44 32.97
CA ILE A 330 -2.59 -9.31 31.98
C ILE A 330 -3.41 -10.62 31.86
N TYR A 331 -2.86 -11.67 32.30
CA TYR A 331 -3.24 -13.07 32.42
C TYR A 331 -4.27 -13.44 33.48
N LYS A 332 -4.99 -12.52 34.07
CA LYS A 332 -6.06 -12.88 34.98
C LYS A 332 -7.23 -13.61 34.32
N LYS A 333 -7.45 -13.32 33.07
CA LYS A 333 -8.25 -14.18 32.18
C LYS A 333 -7.25 -14.94 31.35
N SER A 334 -6.98 -16.22 31.73
CA SER A 334 -6.21 -17.12 30.89
C SER A 334 -6.65 -16.90 29.45
N PRO A 335 -5.74 -16.67 28.50
CA PRO A 335 -6.11 -16.57 27.09
C PRO A 335 -6.60 -17.92 26.56
N TYR A 336 -6.36 -18.96 27.35
CA TYR A 336 -6.91 -20.30 27.16
C TYR A 336 -8.35 -20.44 27.63
N ALA A 337 -8.92 -19.45 28.32
CA ALA A 337 -10.32 -19.38 28.69
C ALA A 337 -11.06 -18.56 27.63
N ASP A 338 -11.71 -19.28 26.72
CA ASP A 338 -12.60 -18.85 25.63
C ASP A 338 -12.29 -17.50 24.96
N PRO A 339 -11.91 -17.51 23.68
CA PRO A 339 -11.81 -16.26 22.90
C PRO A 339 -13.20 -15.59 22.88
N ALA A 340 -13.20 -14.28 23.03
CA ALA A 340 -14.42 -13.49 22.94
C ALA A 340 -15.25 -13.91 21.71
N PRO A 341 -16.56 -14.20 21.87
CA PRO A 341 -17.40 -14.59 20.76
C PRO A 341 -17.43 -13.49 19.70
N GLY A 342 -16.93 -13.77 18.51
CA GLY A 342 -16.98 -12.82 17.39
C GLY A 342 -15.67 -12.54 16.71
N LEU A 343 -14.53 -12.86 17.29
CA LEU A 343 -13.21 -12.70 16.65
C LEU A 343 -12.95 -13.76 15.58
N LYS A 344 -13.59 -13.60 14.43
CA LYS A 344 -13.25 -14.32 13.19
C LYS A 344 -12.32 -13.45 12.36
N THR A 345 -11.04 -13.38 12.69
CA THR A 345 -10.09 -12.73 11.81
C THR A 345 -9.41 -13.76 10.90
N PRO A 346 -9.12 -13.42 9.64
CA PRO A 346 -8.39 -14.29 8.71
C PRO A 346 -7.01 -14.72 9.21
N LEU A 347 -6.42 -13.98 10.16
CA LEU A 347 -5.13 -14.31 10.77
C LEU A 347 -5.20 -15.56 11.64
N ARG A 348 -6.28 -15.78 12.40
CA ARG A 348 -6.43 -16.97 13.25
C ARG A 348 -6.28 -18.28 12.48
N SER A 349 -6.71 -18.33 11.23
CA SER A 349 -6.59 -19.54 10.39
C SER A 349 -5.15 -19.81 9.93
N LYS A 350 -4.27 -18.81 9.90
CA LYS A 350 -2.85 -18.95 9.52
C LYS A 350 -1.96 -19.35 10.70
N LEU A 351 -2.40 -19.10 11.93
CA LEU A 351 -1.64 -19.29 13.15
C LEU A 351 -2.13 -20.47 14.01
N SER A 352 -3.01 -21.30 13.47
CA SER A 352 -3.69 -22.40 14.14
C SER A 352 -2.81 -23.57 14.57
N GLY A 353 -1.59 -23.33 15.00
CA GLY A 353 -0.66 -24.34 15.55
C GLY A 353 0.08 -23.91 16.80
N TYR A 354 -0.10 -22.65 17.26
CA TYR A 354 0.69 -22.09 18.36
C TYR A 354 -0.20 -21.57 19.48
N SER A 355 -0.16 -22.21 20.63
CA SER A 355 -1.00 -21.92 21.79
C SER A 355 -0.69 -20.62 22.53
N GLY A 356 0.46 -19.95 22.23
CA GLY A 356 0.87 -18.68 22.85
C GLY A 356 0.28 -17.43 22.18
N TYR A 357 -0.23 -17.56 20.97
CA TYR A 357 -0.65 -16.43 20.14
C TYR A 357 -2.06 -15.90 20.41
N ASP A 358 -2.87 -16.60 21.18
CA ASP A 358 -4.23 -16.13 21.50
C ASP A 358 -4.25 -14.80 22.26
N TYR A 359 -3.17 -14.46 22.98
CA TYR A 359 -2.97 -13.20 23.68
C TYR A 359 -2.84 -12.00 22.76
N PHE A 360 -1.96 -12.18 21.80
CA PHE A 360 -1.58 -11.18 20.84
C PHE A 360 -2.78 -10.63 20.08
N TYR A 361 -3.77 -11.50 19.81
CA TYR A 361 -4.94 -11.17 19.02
C TYR A 361 -6.05 -10.46 19.79
N ILE A 362 -6.15 -10.66 21.08
CA ILE A 362 -7.14 -9.95 21.90
C ILE A 362 -6.78 -8.46 22.01
N ALA A 363 -5.49 -8.17 22.13
CA ALA A 363 -5.00 -6.80 22.22
C ALA A 363 -4.93 -6.09 20.83
N LEU A 364 -4.77 -6.85 19.73
CA LEU A 364 -4.72 -6.32 18.37
C LEU A 364 -5.92 -5.48 17.94
N ASN A 365 -7.10 -5.79 18.46
CA ASN A 365 -8.33 -5.11 18.02
C ASN A 365 -8.57 -3.77 18.70
N ASP A 366 -7.89 -3.47 19.82
CA ASP A 366 -8.21 -2.31 20.66
C ASP A 366 -7.11 -1.24 20.69
N HIS A 367 -6.00 -1.38 19.94
CA HIS A 367 -4.83 -0.48 20.01
C HIS A 367 -4.32 -0.22 21.45
N GLU A 368 -4.57 -1.16 22.36
CA GLU A 368 -4.19 -1.04 23.76
C GLU A 368 -2.72 -1.41 24.01
N LEU A 369 -2.08 -2.15 23.09
CA LEU A 369 -0.71 -2.68 23.28
C LEU A 369 0.34 -1.60 23.48
N GLU A 370 0.24 -0.46 22.81
CA GLU A 370 1.15 0.66 23.02
C GLU A 370 1.02 1.24 24.43
N SER A 371 -0.20 1.34 24.95
CA SER A 371 -0.46 1.81 26.32
C SER A 371 0.05 0.81 27.37
N TYR A 372 -0.10 -0.50 27.12
CA TYR A 372 0.50 -1.52 27.97
C TYR A 372 2.03 -1.46 27.96
N ALA A 373 2.64 -1.28 26.81
CA ALA A 373 4.09 -1.15 26.71
C ALA A 373 4.62 0.10 27.44
N ILE A 374 3.89 1.22 27.38
CA ILE A 374 4.21 2.44 28.15
C ILE A 374 4.10 2.17 29.66
N MET A 375 3.06 1.48 30.09
CA MET A 375 2.86 1.09 31.50
C MET A 375 3.98 0.17 31.98
N TYR A 376 4.31 -0.89 31.23
CA TYR A 376 5.39 -1.82 31.60
C TYR A 376 6.75 -1.15 31.63
N ALA A 377 7.04 -0.24 30.70
CA ALA A 377 8.26 0.55 30.74
C ALA A 377 8.33 1.41 32.00
N SER A 378 7.21 2.04 32.40
CA SER A 378 7.09 2.84 33.62
C SER A 378 7.36 1.98 34.88
N GLU A 379 6.70 0.82 34.99
CA GLU A 379 6.87 -0.11 36.10
C GLU A 379 8.32 -0.64 36.18
N MET A 380 8.93 -0.97 35.05
CA MET A 380 10.31 -1.44 35.01
C MET A 380 11.28 -0.37 35.53
N LEU A 381 11.11 0.88 35.11
CA LEU A 381 12.01 1.95 35.52
C LEU A 381 11.81 2.35 36.99
N ASP A 382 10.60 2.22 37.52
CA ASP A 382 10.27 2.52 38.91
C ASP A 382 10.76 1.39 39.86
N SER A 383 10.27 0.17 39.64
CA SER A 383 10.53 -0.97 40.53
C SER A 383 11.82 -1.75 40.25
N LYS A 384 12.34 -1.62 39.03
CA LYS A 384 13.43 -2.43 38.48
C LYS A 384 13.17 -3.94 38.54
N THR A 385 11.91 -4.30 38.51
CA THR A 385 11.46 -5.69 38.53
C THR A 385 10.33 -5.86 37.52
N GLY A 386 10.42 -6.90 36.73
CA GLY A 386 9.38 -7.16 35.71
C GLY A 386 9.68 -8.44 34.92
N TRP A 387 8.81 -8.72 33.97
CA TRP A 387 8.91 -9.86 33.09
C TRP A 387 9.48 -9.46 31.72
N CYS A 388 9.52 -10.39 30.76
CA CYS A 388 10.04 -10.11 29.43
C CYS A 388 9.37 -8.88 28.77
N ASP A 389 8.06 -8.71 28.96
CA ASP A 389 7.28 -7.57 28.47
C ASP A 389 7.81 -6.23 29.00
N HIS A 390 8.17 -6.19 30.27
CA HIS A 390 8.70 -4.98 30.92
C HIS A 390 10.09 -4.62 30.41
N TYR A 391 10.97 -5.64 30.27
CA TYR A 391 12.32 -5.44 29.75
C TYR A 391 12.29 -4.93 28.32
N SER A 392 11.48 -5.58 27.46
CA SER A 392 11.41 -5.22 26.05
C SER A 392 10.75 -3.85 25.84
N SER A 393 9.68 -3.56 26.59
CA SER A 393 9.00 -2.28 26.53
C SER A 393 9.89 -1.13 27.01
N ALA A 394 10.59 -1.32 28.14
CA ALA A 394 11.51 -0.31 28.68
C ALA A 394 12.66 -0.04 27.70
N PHE A 395 13.25 -1.09 27.12
CA PHE A 395 14.30 -0.94 26.14
C PHE A 395 13.79 -0.19 24.91
N ALA A 396 12.64 -0.59 24.33
CA ALA A 396 12.08 0.03 23.13
C ALA A 396 11.77 1.52 23.33
N VAL A 397 11.14 1.90 24.46
CA VAL A 397 10.82 3.31 24.76
C VAL A 397 12.09 4.14 24.94
N MET A 398 13.11 3.61 25.64
CA MET A 398 14.39 4.30 25.80
C MET A 398 15.15 4.44 24.48
N MET A 399 15.11 3.45 23.58
CA MET A 399 15.70 3.57 22.25
C MET A 399 15.01 4.68 21.43
N ARG A 400 13.69 4.77 21.49
CA ARG A 400 12.94 5.84 20.83
C ARG A 400 13.27 7.21 21.42
N ARG A 401 13.55 7.28 22.70
CA ARG A 401 14.03 8.51 23.35
C ARG A 401 15.43 8.93 22.90
N ILE A 402 16.30 7.97 22.53
CA ILE A 402 17.59 8.22 21.85
C ILE A 402 17.34 8.68 20.39
N GLY A 403 16.31 8.19 19.74
CA GLY A 403 15.97 8.49 18.35
C GLY A 403 15.96 7.28 17.43
N LEU A 404 16.00 6.08 17.97
CA LEU A 404 16.02 4.82 17.22
C LEU A 404 14.63 4.14 17.23
N PRO A 405 14.15 3.59 16.10
CA PRO A 405 12.79 3.09 15.96
C PRO A 405 12.59 1.67 16.52
N ALA A 406 12.94 1.44 17.78
CA ALA A 406 12.77 0.14 18.42
C ALA A 406 11.30 -0.14 18.78
N ILE A 407 10.95 -1.42 18.74
CA ILE A 407 9.64 -1.94 19.15
C ILE A 407 9.80 -3.21 20.00
N PRO A 408 8.86 -3.53 20.90
CA PRO A 408 8.73 -4.87 21.44
C PRO A 408 8.41 -5.88 20.35
N LEU A 409 8.91 -7.10 20.48
CA LEU A 409 8.68 -8.18 19.54
C LEU A 409 8.27 -9.44 20.27
N TYR A 410 7.10 -9.98 19.95
CA TYR A 410 6.67 -11.28 20.40
C TYR A 410 7.40 -12.39 19.66
N VAL A 411 7.91 -13.34 20.40
CA VAL A 411 8.63 -14.52 19.91
C VAL A 411 8.30 -15.74 20.76
N ASP A 412 8.52 -16.94 20.21
CA ASP A 412 8.62 -18.14 21.01
C ASP A 412 10.09 -18.42 21.32
N SER A 413 10.49 -18.38 22.58
CA SER A 413 11.85 -18.74 23.00
C SER A 413 11.97 -20.25 23.22
N LEU A 414 13.09 -20.83 22.78
CA LEU A 414 13.39 -22.23 22.99
C LEU A 414 13.86 -22.47 24.42
N ALA A 415 13.02 -23.08 25.25
CA ALA A 415 13.34 -23.49 26.62
C ALA A 415 13.52 -25.03 26.66
N GLY A 416 14.76 -25.49 26.52
CA GLY A 416 15.05 -26.92 26.34
C GLY A 416 14.55 -27.44 24.98
N ASN A 417 13.56 -28.35 24.98
CA ASN A 417 12.96 -28.89 23.76
C ASN A 417 11.53 -28.34 23.49
N THR A 418 11.12 -27.32 24.21
CA THR A 418 9.79 -26.71 24.07
C THR A 418 9.93 -25.22 23.83
N TYR A 419 9.03 -24.68 23.00
CA TYR A 419 8.90 -23.25 22.83
C TYR A 419 7.98 -22.68 23.91
N ALA A 420 8.34 -21.51 24.44
CA ALA A 420 7.56 -20.77 25.41
C ALA A 420 7.39 -19.31 24.92
N PRO A 421 6.21 -18.71 25.11
CA PRO A 421 5.98 -17.32 24.76
C PRO A 421 6.98 -16.41 25.44
N HIS A 422 7.56 -15.49 24.69
CA HIS A 422 8.55 -14.54 25.15
C HIS A 422 8.39 -13.20 24.42
N MET A 423 8.88 -12.14 25.03
CA MET A 423 8.96 -10.83 24.39
C MET A 423 10.40 -10.32 24.44
N THR A 424 10.93 -10.01 23.29
CA THR A 424 12.20 -9.35 23.08
C THR A 424 12.00 -7.97 22.45
N SER A 425 13.04 -7.26 22.09
CA SER A 425 12.93 -6.00 21.35
C SER A 425 13.61 -6.13 20.00
N MET A 426 13.10 -5.41 19.02
CA MET A 426 13.75 -5.30 17.73
C MET A 426 13.83 -3.85 17.26
N MET A 427 14.79 -3.58 16.40
CA MET A 427 14.83 -2.40 15.54
C MET A 427 15.56 -2.72 14.24
N THR A 428 15.26 -1.96 13.19
CA THR A 428 16.01 -2.03 11.95
C THR A 428 17.26 -1.17 12.08
N VAL A 429 18.42 -1.77 11.91
CA VAL A 429 19.74 -1.12 12.04
C VAL A 429 20.47 -1.31 10.72
N GLY A 430 20.75 -0.21 10.01
CA GLY A 430 21.38 -0.28 8.69
C GLY A 430 20.58 -1.10 7.67
N GLY A 431 19.25 -1.05 7.72
CA GLY A 431 18.38 -1.85 6.87
C GLY A 431 18.27 -3.32 7.27
N VAL A 432 18.93 -3.75 8.34
CA VAL A 432 18.90 -5.11 8.87
C VAL A 432 18.05 -5.14 10.13
N ASP A 433 17.09 -6.06 10.19
CA ASP A 433 16.30 -6.27 11.40
C ASP A 433 17.14 -6.98 12.44
N CYS A 434 17.34 -6.31 13.60
CA CYS A 434 18.13 -6.80 14.72
C CYS A 434 17.30 -6.94 15.98
N TYR A 435 17.59 -7.97 16.77
CA TYR A 435 16.97 -8.16 18.09
C TYR A 435 17.88 -7.79 19.23
N PHE A 436 17.25 -7.47 20.38
CA PHE A 436 17.87 -7.11 21.64
C PHE A 436 17.10 -7.77 22.76
N ASP A 437 17.73 -8.63 23.54
CA ASP A 437 17.07 -9.32 24.63
C ASP A 437 17.79 -9.10 25.97
N PRO A 438 17.56 -7.96 26.62
CA PRO A 438 18.18 -7.65 27.91
C PRO A 438 17.71 -8.58 29.04
N GLN A 439 16.53 -9.20 28.92
CA GLN A 439 16.04 -10.10 29.96
C GLN A 439 16.79 -11.43 29.97
N ILE A 440 16.94 -12.08 28.82
CA ILE A 440 17.71 -13.34 28.76
C ILE A 440 19.20 -13.07 28.97
N GLU A 441 19.74 -11.94 28.51
CA GLU A 441 21.11 -11.54 28.84
C GLU A 441 21.32 -11.39 30.36
N ALA A 442 20.36 -10.78 31.10
CA ALA A 442 20.41 -10.68 32.57
C ALA A 442 20.44 -12.04 33.24
N VAL A 443 19.69 -13.03 32.75
CA VAL A 443 19.75 -14.41 33.26
C VAL A 443 21.12 -15.03 32.99
N LEU A 444 21.73 -14.78 31.85
CA LEU A 444 23.07 -15.27 31.52
C LEU A 444 24.14 -14.62 32.40
N VAL A 445 24.05 -13.31 32.63
CA VAL A 445 24.94 -12.59 33.53
C VAL A 445 24.85 -13.13 34.96
N GLY A 446 23.64 -13.42 35.46
CA GLY A 446 23.40 -14.04 36.74
C GLY A 446 24.08 -15.41 36.89
N LYS A 447 24.23 -16.18 35.82
CA LYS A 447 24.88 -17.48 35.79
C LYS A 447 26.39 -17.40 35.59
N THR A 448 26.87 -16.47 34.79
CA THR A 448 28.29 -16.43 34.38
C THR A 448 29.07 -15.30 35.02
N GLY A 449 28.42 -14.31 35.60
CA GLY A 449 29.02 -13.08 36.13
C GLY A 449 29.54 -12.13 35.05
N LYS A 450 29.33 -12.45 33.75
CA LYS A 450 29.84 -11.66 32.62
C LYS A 450 28.70 -11.26 31.69
N ASN A 451 28.68 -9.97 31.30
CA ASN A 451 27.84 -9.47 30.23
C ASN A 451 28.66 -9.54 28.93
N GLU A 452 28.31 -10.48 28.09
CA GLU A 452 29.02 -10.76 26.83
C GLU A 452 28.25 -10.20 25.59
N HIS A 453 27.15 -9.49 25.81
CA HIS A 453 26.31 -8.94 24.75
C HIS A 453 25.88 -9.97 23.68
N LYS A 454 25.60 -11.20 24.11
CA LYS A 454 25.23 -12.28 23.18
C LYS A 454 23.91 -12.03 22.46
N ARG A 455 23.05 -11.20 23.05
CA ARG A 455 21.72 -10.83 22.53
C ARG A 455 21.57 -9.33 22.33
N PHE A 456 22.67 -8.69 22.00
CA PHE A 456 22.73 -7.27 21.73
C PHE A 456 22.94 -7.03 20.24
N CYS A 457 22.01 -6.34 19.57
CA CYS A 457 22.08 -5.97 18.16
C CYS A 457 22.41 -7.15 17.23
N ARG A 458 21.72 -8.26 17.40
CA ARG A 458 21.95 -9.46 16.57
C ARG A 458 20.97 -9.47 15.39
N PRO A 459 21.46 -9.69 14.17
CA PRO A 459 20.56 -9.87 13.03
C PRO A 459 19.51 -10.94 13.26
N MET A 460 18.27 -10.66 12.85
CA MET A 460 17.16 -11.61 13.02
C MET A 460 17.42 -12.94 12.30
N ALA A 461 18.17 -12.93 11.21
CA ALA A 461 18.59 -14.15 10.50
C ALA A 461 19.39 -15.12 11.39
N GLU A 462 20.02 -14.63 12.47
CA GLU A 462 20.78 -15.44 13.44
C GLU A 462 19.90 -15.96 14.60
N MET A 463 18.64 -15.53 14.67
CA MET A 463 17.72 -15.85 15.76
C MET A 463 17.21 -17.29 15.78
N SER A 464 17.15 -17.93 14.64
CA SER A 464 16.43 -19.20 14.42
C SER A 464 16.84 -20.36 15.33
N ALA A 465 18.02 -20.29 15.97
CA ALA A 465 18.47 -21.29 16.92
C ALA A 465 17.92 -21.11 18.35
N GLU A 466 17.42 -19.91 18.69
CA GLU A 466 17.00 -19.55 20.06
C GLU A 466 15.55 -19.09 20.14
N TYR A 467 15.04 -18.50 19.05
CA TYR A 467 13.70 -17.95 18.98
C TYR A 467 13.03 -18.35 17.68
N HIS A 468 11.72 -18.46 17.73
CA HIS A 468 10.90 -18.66 16.56
C HIS A 468 10.06 -17.39 16.30
N VAL A 469 10.27 -16.76 15.15
CA VAL A 469 9.50 -15.61 14.69
C VAL A 469 8.92 -15.96 13.34
N MET A 470 7.62 -15.75 13.17
CA MET A 470 6.99 -15.89 11.87
C MET A 470 7.15 -14.58 11.07
N GLY A 471 7.36 -14.67 9.76
CA GLY A 471 7.65 -13.50 8.93
C GLY A 471 6.57 -12.41 9.00
N ASP A 472 5.30 -12.81 9.13
CA ASP A 472 4.18 -11.88 9.26
C ASP A 472 4.17 -11.15 10.62
N ASP A 473 4.78 -11.72 11.67
CA ASP A 473 4.77 -11.15 13.02
C ASP A 473 5.57 -9.87 13.12
N ILE A 474 6.65 -9.73 12.36
CA ILE A 474 7.45 -8.50 12.33
C ILE A 474 6.63 -7.34 11.78
N ALA A 475 5.94 -7.53 10.67
CA ALA A 475 5.08 -6.50 10.08
C ALA A 475 3.92 -6.12 11.01
N ILE A 476 3.32 -7.11 11.66
CA ILE A 476 2.25 -6.92 12.65
C ILE A 476 2.78 -6.12 13.85
N ASN A 477 3.93 -6.51 14.44
CA ASN A 477 4.51 -5.80 15.56
C ASN A 477 4.87 -4.34 15.19
N ARG A 478 5.39 -4.10 14.01
CA ARG A 478 5.65 -2.73 13.51
C ARG A 478 4.38 -1.90 13.40
N ALA A 479 3.29 -2.49 12.92
CA ALA A 479 2.01 -1.80 12.81
C ALA A 479 1.43 -1.46 14.21
N LEU A 480 1.57 -2.37 15.17
CA LEU A 480 1.02 -2.23 16.51
C LEU A 480 1.80 -1.26 17.40
N PHE A 481 3.12 -1.29 17.33
CA PHE A 481 4.00 -0.48 18.17
C PHE A 481 4.61 0.70 17.41
N GLY A 482 4.03 1.07 16.27
CA GLY A 482 4.60 2.07 15.37
C GLY A 482 4.79 3.45 15.98
N THR A 483 3.84 3.92 16.77
CA THR A 483 3.82 5.30 17.27
C THR A 483 4.29 5.43 18.73
N PHE A 484 3.97 4.50 19.60
CA PHE A 484 4.25 4.57 21.05
C PHE A 484 3.78 5.88 21.70
N VAL A 485 2.58 6.33 21.33
CA VAL A 485 1.99 7.56 21.85
C VAL A 485 1.05 7.24 23.01
N TYR A 486 1.20 7.98 24.11
CA TYR A 486 0.35 7.88 25.28
C TYR A 486 -1.09 8.29 24.97
N ASP A 487 -2.01 7.41 25.30
CA ASP A 487 -3.44 7.65 25.23
C ASP A 487 -4.02 7.60 26.67
N ALA A 488 -4.48 8.75 27.16
CA ALA A 488 -4.95 8.89 28.54
C ALA A 488 -6.20 8.04 28.81
N GLU A 489 -7.13 7.95 27.86
CA GLU A 489 -8.39 7.20 28.04
C GLU A 489 -8.11 5.70 28.09
N LYS A 490 -7.26 5.22 27.20
CA LYS A 490 -6.83 3.81 27.19
C LYS A 490 -6.07 3.43 28.45
N MET A 491 -5.16 4.31 28.90
CA MET A 491 -4.39 4.08 30.11
C MET A 491 -5.30 4.04 31.34
N GLU A 492 -6.29 4.95 31.44
CA GLU A 492 -7.25 4.96 32.55
C GLU A 492 -8.11 3.68 32.56
N LYS A 493 -8.52 3.20 31.38
CA LYS A 493 -9.24 1.93 31.24
C LYS A 493 -8.39 0.74 31.71
N ILE A 494 -7.13 0.65 31.29
CA ILE A 494 -6.20 -0.40 31.71
C ILE A 494 -6.06 -0.39 33.24
N LEU A 495 -5.79 0.77 33.83
CA LEU A 495 -5.62 0.89 35.27
C LEU A 495 -6.90 0.55 36.07
N LYS A 496 -8.09 0.81 35.54
CA LYS A 496 -9.36 0.39 36.13
C LYS A 496 -9.57 -1.12 36.02
N ASP A 497 -9.30 -1.70 34.87
CA ASP A 497 -9.46 -3.15 34.63
C ASP A 497 -8.44 -3.96 35.48
N GLU A 498 -7.28 -3.44 35.74
CA GLU A 498 -6.27 -4.03 36.61
C GLU A 498 -6.51 -3.80 38.12
N GLY A 499 -7.32 -2.79 38.47
CA GLY A 499 -7.72 -2.48 39.85
C GLY A 499 -8.83 -3.36 40.42
N ASN A 500 -9.54 -4.11 39.57
CA ASN A 500 -10.59 -5.06 39.92
C ASN A 500 -10.09 -6.51 39.79
#